data_33a29c1d07c47c96c0077f0b1dff152b
#
_entry.id   33a29c1d07c47c96c0077f0b1dff152b
#
_cell.length_a   1.000
_cell.length_b   1.000
_cell.length_c   1.000
_cell.angle_alpha   90.00
_cell.angle_beta   90.00
_cell.angle_gamma   90.00
#
_symmetry.space_group_name_H-M   'P 1'
#
loop_
_entity.id
_entity.type
_entity.pdbx_description
1 polymer ?
#
loop_
_entity_poly.entity_id
_entity_poly.type
_entity_poly.pdbx_seq_one_letter_code
_entity_poly.pdbx_strand_id
1 'polypeptide(L)'
;MTVHDTHTPGRKAPAYKPADWLPTSLKEVRARGWDELDVILFSGDAYIDHPSFGAAVIGRLLEAEGLRVAIVPQPNWKDDLRDFRKLGRPRLFFGVSGGAMDSMVNHYTANKRLRSDDAYTAGGKAGFRPDYVVTVYTRILKQLYPDTPVIIGGIEASLRRTTHYDYWSDSLKPSVLVESGADLLIYGMGDKTMPEIARAMRGGYNLNLLRKLPQVAYLAARKQIETLPENRIMLHSFERCLKDKKAFGENFVRIETESNRMQAATLVEPVGDRFVVVNPPYPSISETDLDRSFALPYTRLPHPRYNGKGDIPAYEMIKFSVNLHRGCFGGCSFCTISAHQGKFVSSRSEESVLDEVRKLTRMPGFKGYISDLGGPSANMYRMGGRNEALCRKCSRPSCIYPSLCRNLNNDHRPLMELYRKVDRLAGVKKSFIGSGIRYDLFGDNNRDYLREVVVNHVSGRLKVA
;
A
#
# COMPACT_ATOMS: atom_id res chain seq x y z
N MET A 1 -38.45 -24.11 -25.92
CA MET A 1 -37.06 -24.52 -26.21
C MET A 1 -36.33 -24.57 -24.87
N THR A 2 -36.14 -25.77 -24.35
CA THR A 2 -35.49 -26.08 -23.09
C THR A 2 -33.98 -25.94 -23.25
N VAL A 3 -33.38 -24.99 -22.57
CA VAL A 3 -31.93 -24.84 -22.51
C VAL A 3 -31.36 -25.86 -21.53
N HIS A 4 -30.65 -26.85 -22.06
CA HIS A 4 -29.90 -27.82 -21.26
C HIS A 4 -28.76 -27.13 -20.53
N ASP A 5 -28.87 -27.07 -19.22
CA ASP A 5 -27.82 -26.60 -18.29
C ASP A 5 -26.77 -27.71 -18.15
N THR A 6 -25.67 -27.62 -18.88
CA THR A 6 -24.55 -28.54 -18.74
C THR A 6 -23.73 -28.15 -17.51
N HIS A 7 -24.12 -28.68 -16.38
CA HIS A 7 -23.33 -28.64 -15.15
C HIS A 7 -22.00 -29.36 -15.33
N THR A 8 -20.93 -28.64 -15.49
CA THR A 8 -19.56 -29.14 -15.27
C THR A 8 -19.42 -29.58 -13.81
N PRO A 9 -18.91 -30.81 -13.51
CA PRO A 9 -18.82 -31.27 -12.13
C PRO A 9 -17.99 -30.31 -11.29
N GLY A 10 -18.60 -29.76 -10.26
CA GLY A 10 -18.02 -28.76 -9.36
C GLY A 10 -16.71 -29.23 -8.74
N ARG A 11 -15.59 -28.61 -9.10
CA ARG A 11 -14.38 -28.68 -8.28
C ARG A 11 -14.73 -28.09 -6.91
N LYS A 12 -14.66 -28.94 -5.86
CA LYS A 12 -14.89 -28.48 -4.49
C LYS A 12 -13.94 -27.31 -4.20
N ALA A 13 -14.51 -26.19 -3.75
CA ALA A 13 -13.73 -25.07 -3.25
C ALA A 13 -12.77 -25.56 -2.15
N PRO A 14 -11.55 -25.02 -2.04
CA PRO A 14 -10.63 -25.41 -1.00
C PRO A 14 -11.28 -25.19 0.37
N ALA A 15 -11.19 -26.20 1.24
CA ALA A 15 -11.66 -26.11 2.62
C ALA A 15 -10.63 -25.30 3.42
N TYR A 16 -10.93 -24.01 3.65
CA TYR A 16 -10.07 -23.14 4.46
C TYR A 16 -10.21 -23.46 5.95
N LYS A 17 -9.07 -23.47 6.66
CA LYS A 17 -9.00 -23.64 8.11
C LYS A 17 -8.70 -22.28 8.76
N PRO A 18 -9.12 -22.02 10.01
CA PRO A 18 -8.79 -20.75 10.70
C PRO A 18 -7.28 -20.46 10.75
N ALA A 19 -6.44 -21.47 10.74
CA ALA A 19 -4.99 -21.32 10.69
C ALA A 19 -4.43 -20.83 9.34
N ASP A 20 -5.25 -20.75 8.29
CA ASP A 20 -4.83 -20.21 7.00
C ASP A 20 -4.73 -18.67 7.00
N TRP A 21 -5.38 -18.00 7.97
CA TRP A 21 -5.23 -16.56 8.21
C TRP A 21 -4.21 -16.28 9.32
N LEU A 22 -3.60 -15.10 9.29
CA LEU A 22 -2.83 -14.62 10.45
C LEU A 22 -3.79 -14.44 11.66
N PRO A 23 -3.35 -14.78 12.88
CA PRO A 23 -4.21 -14.74 14.06
C PRO A 23 -4.60 -13.30 14.43
N THR A 24 -5.82 -13.17 14.96
CA THR A 24 -6.39 -11.90 15.46
C THR A 24 -6.79 -11.97 16.95
N SER A 25 -6.60 -13.15 17.58
CA SER A 25 -6.96 -13.42 18.96
C SER A 25 -5.95 -14.37 19.62
N LEU A 26 -5.87 -14.33 20.97
CA LEU A 26 -5.03 -15.27 21.74
C LEU A 26 -5.41 -16.74 21.50
N LYS A 27 -6.69 -17.03 21.28
CA LYS A 27 -7.14 -18.39 20.95
C LYS A 27 -6.48 -18.89 19.67
N GLU A 28 -6.42 -18.04 18.63
CA GLU A 28 -5.80 -18.38 17.35
C GLU A 28 -4.27 -18.45 17.45
N VAL A 29 -3.64 -17.60 18.27
CA VAL A 29 -2.21 -17.64 18.56
C VAL A 29 -1.84 -18.97 19.21
N ARG A 30 -2.57 -19.36 20.27
CA ARG A 30 -2.36 -20.63 20.98
C ARG A 30 -2.62 -21.86 20.09
N ALA A 31 -3.63 -21.79 19.21
CA ALA A 31 -3.93 -22.86 18.27
C ALA A 31 -2.79 -23.10 17.24
N ARG A 32 -1.87 -22.13 17.06
CA ARG A 32 -0.63 -22.26 16.28
C ARG A 32 0.56 -22.79 17.13
N GLY A 33 0.37 -23.05 18.42
CA GLY A 33 1.43 -23.44 19.35
C GLY A 33 2.38 -22.28 19.69
N TRP A 34 1.92 -21.04 19.59
CA TRP A 34 2.74 -19.86 19.89
C TRP A 34 2.44 -19.33 21.30
N ASP A 35 3.49 -19.18 22.11
CA ASP A 35 3.41 -18.62 23.46
C ASP A 35 3.63 -17.09 23.45
N GLU A 36 4.34 -16.58 22.46
CA GLU A 36 4.62 -15.16 22.26
C GLU A 36 4.56 -14.78 20.79
N LEU A 37 4.39 -13.49 20.52
CA LEU A 37 4.38 -12.89 19.18
C LEU A 37 5.65 -12.07 18.95
N ASP A 38 6.17 -12.10 17.72
CA ASP A 38 7.30 -11.27 17.34
C ASP A 38 6.83 -9.88 16.92
N VAL A 39 5.72 -9.81 16.19
CA VAL A 39 5.14 -8.57 15.68
C VAL A 39 3.61 -8.59 15.82
N ILE A 40 3.05 -7.45 16.23
CA ILE A 40 1.61 -7.24 16.24
C ILE A 40 1.29 -6.03 15.36
N LEU A 41 0.48 -6.24 14.32
CA LEU A 41 0.08 -5.20 13.37
C LEU A 41 -1.29 -4.64 13.73
N PHE A 42 -1.40 -3.33 13.90
CA PHE A 42 -2.66 -2.61 14.10
C PHE A 42 -3.09 -1.95 12.79
N SER A 43 -4.32 -2.17 12.38
CA SER A 43 -4.87 -1.66 11.12
C SER A 43 -6.18 -0.90 11.34
N GLY A 44 -6.34 0.22 10.66
CA GLY A 44 -7.63 0.93 10.58
C GLY A 44 -8.69 0.17 9.77
N ASP A 45 -8.29 -0.76 8.90
CA ASP A 45 -9.20 -1.57 8.08
C ASP A 45 -9.56 -2.89 8.75
N ALA A 46 -10.69 -3.47 8.33
CA ALA A 46 -10.98 -4.88 8.56
C ALA A 46 -9.89 -5.77 7.95
N TYR A 47 -9.60 -6.90 8.57
CA TYR A 47 -8.60 -7.83 8.06
C TYR A 47 -9.15 -8.67 6.91
N ILE A 48 -8.62 -8.42 5.74
CA ILE A 48 -8.82 -9.17 4.51
C ILE A 48 -7.44 -9.69 4.09
N ASP A 49 -7.29 -10.99 4.00
CA ASP A 49 -6.02 -11.62 3.66
C ASP A 49 -5.80 -11.65 2.15
N HIS A 50 -5.54 -10.47 1.58
CA HIS A 50 -5.50 -10.25 0.14
C HIS A 50 -4.30 -9.35 -0.25
N PRO A 51 -3.62 -9.59 -1.39
CA PRO A 51 -2.43 -8.84 -1.82
C PRO A 51 -2.68 -7.35 -2.11
N SER A 52 -3.92 -6.90 -2.12
CA SER A 52 -4.28 -5.47 -2.23
C SER A 52 -4.48 -4.77 -0.87
N PHE A 53 -4.36 -5.48 0.27
CA PHE A 53 -4.52 -4.90 1.61
C PHE A 53 -3.19 -4.87 2.35
N GLY A 54 -2.73 -3.67 2.70
CA GLY A 54 -1.40 -3.45 3.27
C GLY A 54 -1.10 -4.26 4.53
N ALA A 55 -2.04 -4.41 5.46
CA ALA A 55 -1.85 -5.20 6.67
C ALA A 55 -1.61 -6.68 6.36
N ALA A 56 -2.32 -7.24 5.37
CA ALA A 56 -2.11 -8.62 4.91
C ALA A 56 -0.74 -8.77 4.24
N VAL A 57 -0.39 -7.85 3.33
CA VAL A 57 0.90 -7.89 2.63
C VAL A 57 2.06 -7.85 3.63
N ILE A 58 2.07 -6.88 4.54
CA ILE A 58 3.13 -6.75 5.55
C ILE A 58 3.15 -7.97 6.49
N GLY A 59 1.98 -8.42 6.95
CA GLY A 59 1.89 -9.59 7.81
C GLY A 59 2.43 -10.86 7.15
N ARG A 60 2.07 -11.10 5.89
CA ARG A 60 2.55 -12.27 5.13
C ARG A 60 4.04 -12.19 4.80
N LEU A 61 4.57 -11.01 4.49
CA LEU A 61 6.01 -10.81 4.30
C LEU A 61 6.79 -11.13 5.58
N LEU A 62 6.32 -10.66 6.73
CA LEU A 62 6.94 -10.93 8.02
C LEU A 62 6.82 -12.41 8.42
N GLU A 63 5.68 -13.05 8.16
CA GLU A 63 5.49 -14.50 8.36
C GLU A 63 6.46 -15.30 7.48
N ALA A 64 6.66 -14.90 6.22
CA ALA A 64 7.62 -15.52 5.31
C ALA A 64 9.09 -15.40 5.77
N GLU A 65 9.41 -14.37 6.58
CA GLU A 65 10.69 -14.22 7.26
C GLU A 65 10.79 -15.08 8.56
N GLY A 66 9.79 -15.92 8.84
CA GLY A 66 9.75 -16.81 9.99
C GLY A 66 9.33 -16.15 11.30
N LEU A 67 8.66 -14.99 11.25
CA LEU A 67 8.17 -14.30 12.44
C LEU A 67 6.74 -14.73 12.79
N ARG A 68 6.45 -14.74 14.09
CA ARG A 68 5.10 -14.97 14.63
C ARG A 68 4.35 -13.64 14.63
N VAL A 69 3.43 -13.48 13.67
CA VAL A 69 2.74 -12.23 13.40
C VAL A 69 1.25 -12.37 13.71
N ALA A 70 0.68 -11.37 14.36
CA ALA A 70 -0.75 -11.23 14.56
C ALA A 70 -1.24 -9.87 14.04
N ILE A 71 -2.54 -9.81 13.67
CA ILE A 71 -3.19 -8.57 13.24
C ILE A 71 -4.30 -8.21 14.22
N VAL A 72 -4.34 -6.95 14.65
CA VAL A 72 -5.43 -6.34 15.39
C VAL A 72 -6.13 -5.35 14.46
N PRO A 73 -7.19 -5.80 13.75
CA PRO A 73 -7.92 -4.94 12.84
C PRO A 73 -8.96 -4.14 13.61
N GLN A 74 -9.05 -2.84 13.32
CA GLN A 74 -10.05 -1.93 13.86
C GLN A 74 -10.22 -2.05 15.39
N PRO A 75 -9.14 -1.87 16.20
CA PRO A 75 -9.24 -1.93 17.65
C PRO A 75 -10.17 -0.84 18.18
N ASN A 76 -10.95 -1.14 19.22
CA ASN A 76 -11.73 -0.12 19.90
C ASN A 76 -10.81 0.80 20.72
N TRP A 77 -10.81 2.08 20.39
CA TRP A 77 -9.98 3.11 21.05
C TRP A 77 -10.73 3.97 22.05
N LYS A 78 -12.05 3.72 22.22
CA LYS A 78 -12.95 4.54 23.05
C LYS A 78 -13.26 3.91 24.39
N ASP A 79 -12.92 2.64 24.59
CA ASP A 79 -13.21 1.89 25.81
C ASP A 79 -11.97 1.75 26.74
N ASP A 80 -11.94 0.66 27.50
CA ASP A 80 -10.84 0.28 28.40
C ASP A 80 -9.53 -0.15 27.66
N LEU A 81 -9.44 0.04 26.35
CA LEU A 81 -8.31 -0.33 25.51
C LEU A 81 -7.96 -1.82 25.52
N ARG A 82 -8.94 -2.70 25.78
CA ARG A 82 -8.72 -4.15 25.83
C ARG A 82 -8.21 -4.70 24.50
N ASP A 83 -8.63 -4.13 23.37
CA ASP A 83 -8.17 -4.56 22.05
C ASP A 83 -6.68 -4.29 21.84
N PHE A 84 -6.14 -3.24 22.45
CA PHE A 84 -4.69 -2.94 22.43
C PHE A 84 -3.88 -3.81 23.39
N ARG A 85 -4.53 -4.42 24.39
CA ARG A 85 -3.88 -5.27 25.42
C ARG A 85 -4.05 -6.76 25.16
N LYS A 86 -5.08 -7.19 24.43
CA LYS A 86 -5.50 -8.60 24.31
C LYS A 86 -4.44 -9.58 23.78
N LEU A 87 -3.46 -9.10 23.00
CA LEU A 87 -2.38 -9.93 22.46
C LEU A 87 -1.05 -9.74 23.22
N GLY A 88 -1.04 -8.85 24.23
CA GLY A 88 0.15 -8.56 25.02
C GLY A 88 1.20 -7.73 24.26
N ARG A 89 2.46 -7.84 24.71
CA ARG A 89 3.62 -7.14 24.16
C ARG A 89 4.31 -8.05 23.12
N PRO A 90 4.61 -7.57 21.90
CA PRO A 90 5.42 -8.32 20.96
C PRO A 90 6.91 -8.29 21.37
N ARG A 91 7.65 -9.27 20.95
CA ARG A 91 9.08 -9.37 21.19
C ARG A 91 9.89 -8.31 20.45
N LEU A 92 9.46 -7.92 19.24
CA LEU A 92 10.21 -7.01 18.38
C LEU A 92 9.57 -5.62 18.31
N PHE A 93 8.37 -5.50 17.75
CA PHE A 93 7.72 -4.20 17.57
C PHE A 93 6.21 -4.30 17.32
N PHE A 94 5.54 -3.18 17.53
CA PHE A 94 4.20 -2.93 17.01
C PHE A 94 4.28 -2.26 15.66
N GLY A 95 3.49 -2.72 14.68
CA GLY A 95 3.29 -2.04 13.42
C GLY A 95 1.92 -1.35 13.38
N VAL A 96 1.85 -0.12 12.88
CA VAL A 96 0.59 0.64 12.78
C VAL A 96 0.38 1.19 11.39
N SER A 97 -0.82 1.00 10.84
CA SER A 97 -1.26 1.55 9.56
C SER A 97 -2.69 2.07 9.63
N GLY A 98 -2.96 3.19 8.94
CA GLY A 98 -4.31 3.73 8.77
C GLY A 98 -5.24 2.83 7.94
N GLY A 99 -4.67 1.93 7.14
CA GLY A 99 -5.37 1.07 6.20
C GLY A 99 -5.02 1.38 4.74
N ALA A 100 -5.89 0.95 3.82
CA ALA A 100 -5.71 1.13 2.37
C ALA A 100 -5.91 2.58 1.93
N MET A 101 -6.63 3.38 2.72
CA MET A 101 -6.84 4.81 2.51
C MET A 101 -6.36 5.62 3.71
N ASP A 102 -6.10 6.90 3.48
CA ASP A 102 -5.97 7.88 4.55
C ASP A 102 -7.27 7.97 5.35
N SER A 103 -7.20 7.97 6.68
CA SER A 103 -8.37 7.92 7.55
C SER A 103 -9.30 9.11 7.36
N MET A 104 -8.73 10.32 7.15
CA MET A 104 -9.52 11.52 6.95
C MET A 104 -10.24 11.52 5.58
N VAL A 105 -9.57 11.03 4.52
CA VAL A 105 -10.19 10.84 3.20
C VAL A 105 -11.28 9.78 3.26
N ASN A 106 -11.10 8.74 4.08
CA ASN A 106 -12.11 7.70 4.27
C ASN A 106 -13.34 8.20 5.06
N HIS A 107 -13.12 9.04 6.08
CA HIS A 107 -14.20 9.53 6.95
C HIS A 107 -14.99 10.69 6.35
N TYR A 108 -14.34 11.56 5.60
CA TYR A 108 -14.94 12.82 5.15
C TYR A 108 -15.03 12.94 3.64
N THR A 109 -16.05 13.62 3.19
CA THR A 109 -16.15 14.08 1.79
C THR A 109 -15.22 15.28 1.56
N ALA A 110 -15.02 15.66 0.28
CA ALA A 110 -14.28 16.87 -0.07
C ALA A 110 -14.89 18.16 0.55
N ASN A 111 -16.17 18.16 0.88
CA ASN A 111 -16.85 19.26 1.57
C ASN A 111 -16.83 19.12 3.10
N LYS A 112 -15.89 18.35 3.66
CA LYS A 112 -15.71 18.10 5.10
C LYS A 112 -16.95 17.51 5.81
N ARG A 113 -17.87 16.86 5.07
CA ARG A 113 -19.02 16.15 5.66
C ARG A 113 -18.62 14.75 6.03
N LEU A 114 -18.97 14.33 7.25
CA LEU A 114 -18.77 12.96 7.70
C LEU A 114 -19.55 11.99 6.78
N ARG A 115 -18.92 10.92 6.36
CA ARG A 115 -19.56 9.85 5.60
C ARG A 115 -20.37 8.95 6.54
N SER A 116 -21.49 8.45 6.05
CA SER A 116 -22.35 7.49 6.77
C SER A 116 -21.83 6.06 6.72
N ASP A 117 -20.91 5.78 5.80
CA ASP A 117 -20.40 4.44 5.50
C ASP A 117 -18.87 4.41 5.48
N ASP A 118 -18.32 3.23 5.73
CA ASP A 118 -16.90 2.91 5.61
C ASP A 118 -16.74 1.62 4.78
N ALA A 119 -16.24 1.76 3.56
CA ALA A 119 -16.08 0.64 2.64
C ALA A 119 -15.11 -0.46 3.14
N TYR A 120 -14.25 -0.15 4.10
CA TYR A 120 -13.25 -1.07 4.65
C TYR A 120 -13.70 -1.72 5.97
N THR A 121 -14.97 -1.60 6.31
CA THR A 121 -15.56 -2.18 7.53
C THR A 121 -16.65 -3.18 7.16
N ALA A 122 -16.82 -4.21 7.97
CA ALA A 122 -17.89 -5.21 7.79
C ALA A 122 -19.28 -4.56 7.86
N GLY A 123 -20.12 -4.85 6.87
CA GLY A 123 -21.43 -4.23 6.69
C GLY A 123 -21.37 -2.76 6.26
N GLY A 124 -20.21 -2.25 5.84
CA GLY A 124 -20.04 -0.85 5.42
C GLY A 124 -20.20 0.17 6.56
N LYS A 125 -20.15 -0.24 7.81
CA LYS A 125 -20.49 0.61 8.97
C LYS A 125 -19.37 1.59 9.30
N ALA A 126 -19.68 2.89 9.36
CA ALA A 126 -18.77 3.93 9.83
C ALA A 126 -18.53 3.89 11.36
N GLY A 127 -17.48 4.58 11.83
CA GLY A 127 -17.21 4.79 13.27
C GLY A 127 -16.34 3.71 13.93
N PHE A 128 -15.76 2.77 13.18
CA PHE A 128 -14.87 1.72 13.69
C PHE A 128 -13.38 2.12 13.70
N ARG A 129 -13.05 3.28 13.21
CA ARG A 129 -11.70 3.85 13.29
C ARG A 129 -11.74 5.31 13.78
N PRO A 130 -10.70 5.82 14.43
CA PRO A 130 -10.61 7.25 14.76
C PRO A 130 -10.22 8.09 13.55
N ASP A 131 -10.37 9.40 13.67
CA ASP A 131 -9.63 10.34 12.85
C ASP A 131 -8.13 10.18 13.13
N TYR A 132 -7.28 10.35 12.10
CA TYR A 132 -5.83 10.20 12.23
C TYR A 132 -5.41 8.88 12.91
N VAL A 133 -5.88 7.77 12.35
CA VAL A 133 -5.67 6.40 12.88
C VAL A 133 -4.23 6.16 13.31
N VAL A 134 -3.26 6.51 12.46
CA VAL A 134 -1.83 6.28 12.75
C VAL A 134 -1.41 7.00 14.02
N THR A 135 -1.80 8.26 14.18
CA THR A 135 -1.47 9.07 15.37
C THR A 135 -2.14 8.51 16.63
N VAL A 136 -3.45 8.23 16.54
CA VAL A 136 -4.22 7.77 17.71
C VAL A 136 -3.75 6.40 18.20
N TYR A 137 -3.62 5.41 17.28
CA TYR A 137 -3.20 4.07 17.69
C TYR A 137 -1.77 4.05 18.22
N THR A 138 -0.87 4.82 17.60
CA THR A 138 0.52 4.92 18.07
C THR A 138 0.61 5.51 19.46
N ARG A 139 -0.09 6.62 19.74
CA ARG A 139 -0.12 7.22 21.08
C ARG A 139 -0.62 6.25 22.15
N ILE A 140 -1.69 5.52 21.87
CA ILE A 140 -2.20 4.49 22.77
C ILE A 140 -1.15 3.42 23.03
N LEU A 141 -0.50 2.90 21.99
CA LEU A 141 0.54 1.89 22.14
C LEU A 141 1.76 2.41 22.93
N LYS A 142 2.21 3.63 22.66
CA LYS A 142 3.31 4.25 23.40
C LYS A 142 2.96 4.51 24.87
N GLN A 143 1.69 4.80 25.17
CA GLN A 143 1.22 4.94 26.55
C GLN A 143 1.18 3.59 27.28
N LEU A 144 0.71 2.53 26.62
CA LEU A 144 0.58 1.20 27.23
C LEU A 144 1.91 0.43 27.29
N TYR A 145 2.79 0.66 26.32
CA TYR A 145 4.05 -0.07 26.13
C TYR A 145 5.19 0.88 25.75
N PRO A 146 5.62 1.77 26.66
CA PRO A 146 6.58 2.86 26.35
C PRO A 146 7.92 2.35 25.79
N ASP A 147 8.38 1.18 26.24
CA ASP A 147 9.67 0.61 25.86
C ASP A 147 9.60 -0.27 24.59
N THR A 148 8.41 -0.51 24.05
CA THR A 148 8.26 -1.32 22.85
C THR A 148 8.29 -0.42 21.62
N PRO A 149 9.13 -0.73 20.62
CA PRO A 149 9.17 0.04 19.39
C PRO A 149 7.81 0.02 18.65
N VAL A 150 7.42 1.19 18.13
CA VAL A 150 6.26 1.35 17.26
C VAL A 150 6.73 1.84 15.89
N ILE A 151 6.51 1.01 14.88
CA ILE A 151 6.83 1.30 13.48
C ILE A 151 5.54 1.63 12.75
N ILE A 152 5.46 2.81 12.14
CA ILE A 152 4.29 3.25 11.39
C ILE A 152 4.52 3.16 9.89
N GLY A 153 3.44 2.95 9.12
CA GLY A 153 3.53 2.86 7.66
C GLY A 153 2.17 2.99 6.97
N GLY A 154 2.16 2.68 5.69
CA GLY A 154 0.98 2.83 4.84
C GLY A 154 0.82 4.26 4.32
N ILE A 155 -0.27 4.51 3.57
CA ILE A 155 -0.47 5.77 2.85
C ILE A 155 -0.58 6.96 3.79
N GLU A 156 -1.32 6.84 4.89
CA GLU A 156 -1.52 7.92 5.86
C GLU A 156 -0.19 8.39 6.47
N ALA A 157 0.64 7.47 6.92
CA ALA A 157 1.97 7.79 7.45
C ALA A 157 2.90 8.36 6.36
N SER A 158 2.87 7.78 5.15
CA SER A 158 3.72 8.21 4.04
C SER A 158 3.47 9.66 3.64
N LEU A 159 2.21 10.08 3.58
CA LEU A 159 1.82 11.44 3.18
C LEU A 159 2.11 12.48 4.28
N ARG A 160 2.17 12.04 5.54
CA ARG A 160 2.40 12.90 6.71
C ARG A 160 3.82 12.78 7.28
N ARG A 161 4.78 12.23 6.51
CA ARG A 161 6.17 12.02 6.98
C ARG A 161 6.98 13.29 7.25
N THR A 162 6.57 14.41 6.65
CA THR A 162 7.14 15.75 6.84
C THR A 162 6.04 16.73 7.24
N THR A 163 6.36 18.01 7.43
CA THR A 163 5.36 19.08 7.56
C THR A 163 4.39 19.03 6.39
N HIS A 164 3.09 19.02 6.69
CA HIS A 164 2.05 18.88 5.69
C HIS A 164 0.86 19.79 6.00
N TYR A 165 0.11 20.17 4.94
CA TYR A 165 -1.14 20.86 5.09
C TYR A 165 -2.26 19.88 5.38
N ASP A 166 -2.92 20.07 6.50
CA ASP A 166 -4.10 19.29 6.89
C ASP A 166 -5.37 20.02 6.45
N TYR A 167 -5.98 19.51 5.41
CA TYR A 167 -7.17 20.13 4.78
C TYR A 167 -8.35 20.27 5.76
N TRP A 168 -8.52 19.30 6.66
CA TRP A 168 -9.68 19.28 7.57
C TRP A 168 -9.59 20.33 8.68
N SER A 169 -8.40 20.50 9.27
CA SER A 169 -8.15 21.54 10.27
C SER A 169 -7.73 22.89 9.69
N ASP A 170 -7.55 22.97 8.36
CA ASP A 170 -7.06 24.15 7.64
C ASP A 170 -5.76 24.73 8.24
N SER A 171 -4.83 23.84 8.53
CA SER A 171 -3.58 24.22 9.18
C SER A 171 -2.39 23.36 8.75
N LEU A 172 -1.18 23.88 8.90
CA LEU A 172 0.02 23.06 8.78
C LEU A 172 0.20 22.24 10.05
N LYS A 173 0.49 20.95 9.88
CA LYS A 173 0.86 20.03 10.96
C LYS A 173 2.30 19.56 10.79
N PRO A 174 3.01 19.27 11.89
CA PRO A 174 4.35 18.69 11.82
C PRO A 174 4.28 17.24 11.31
N SER A 175 5.44 16.64 11.09
CA SER A 175 5.52 15.21 10.75
C SER A 175 4.72 14.36 11.73
N VAL A 176 4.06 13.32 11.22
CA VAL A 176 3.36 12.32 12.03
C VAL A 176 4.27 11.61 13.03
N LEU A 177 5.58 11.56 12.80
CA LEU A 177 6.56 11.08 13.79
C LEU A 177 6.58 11.95 15.06
N VAL A 178 6.44 13.27 14.89
CA VAL A 178 6.37 14.22 16.02
C VAL A 178 5.03 14.10 16.72
N GLU A 179 3.94 14.05 15.97
CA GLU A 179 2.60 13.99 16.54
C GLU A 179 2.31 12.68 17.25
N SER A 180 2.75 11.55 16.69
CA SER A 180 2.42 10.22 17.20
C SER A 180 3.39 9.69 18.25
N GLY A 181 4.66 10.12 18.20
CA GLY A 181 5.74 9.56 19.01
C GLY A 181 6.25 8.21 18.51
N ALA A 182 5.97 7.84 17.24
CA ALA A 182 6.49 6.63 16.65
C ALA A 182 8.02 6.62 16.58
N ASP A 183 8.62 5.44 16.69
CA ASP A 183 10.07 5.26 16.68
C ASP A 183 10.65 5.25 15.27
N LEU A 184 9.88 4.76 14.30
CA LEU A 184 10.27 4.65 12.90
C LEU A 184 9.05 4.76 11.99
N LEU A 185 9.23 5.36 10.82
CA LEU A 185 8.22 5.40 9.76
C LEU A 185 8.78 4.76 8.50
N ILE A 186 8.02 3.83 7.92
CA ILE A 186 8.30 3.27 6.60
C ILE A 186 7.32 3.89 5.61
N TYR A 187 7.83 4.67 4.66
CA TYR A 187 6.98 5.29 3.65
C TYR A 187 6.96 4.48 2.35
N GLY A 188 5.94 4.68 1.54
CA GLY A 188 5.78 3.94 0.30
C GLY A 188 5.44 2.47 0.50
N MET A 189 5.85 1.62 -0.45
CA MET A 189 5.57 0.19 -0.42
C MET A 189 6.59 -0.55 0.43
N GLY A 190 6.14 -1.18 1.50
CA GLY A 190 6.99 -1.82 2.51
C GLY A 190 7.60 -3.18 2.13
N ASP A 191 7.44 -3.63 0.89
CA ASP A 191 7.80 -4.99 0.45
C ASP A 191 9.29 -5.34 0.64
N LYS A 192 10.17 -4.36 0.51
CA LYS A 192 11.62 -4.53 0.76
C LYS A 192 12.01 -4.17 2.18
N THR A 193 11.56 -3.02 2.64
CA THR A 193 12.00 -2.43 3.92
C THR A 193 11.55 -3.29 5.11
N MET A 194 10.31 -3.80 5.11
CA MET A 194 9.79 -4.57 6.24
C MET A 194 10.52 -5.89 6.48
N PRO A 195 10.78 -6.74 5.47
CA PRO A 195 11.59 -7.93 5.65
C PRO A 195 13.02 -7.64 6.13
N GLU A 196 13.65 -6.57 5.65
CA GLU A 196 15.00 -6.17 6.09
C GLU A 196 15.02 -5.74 7.56
N ILE A 197 14.03 -4.93 7.98
CA ILE A 197 13.86 -4.54 9.39
C ILE A 197 13.63 -5.77 10.26
N ALA A 198 12.77 -6.67 9.85
CA ALA A 198 12.46 -7.89 10.59
C ALA A 198 13.69 -8.78 10.79
N ARG A 199 14.46 -9.01 9.73
CA ARG A 199 15.71 -9.77 9.79
C ARG A 199 16.75 -9.11 10.69
N ALA A 200 16.93 -7.79 10.56
CA ALA A 200 17.84 -7.03 11.38
C ALA A 200 17.46 -7.09 12.86
N MET A 201 16.20 -6.85 13.21
CA MET A 201 15.74 -6.89 14.61
C MET A 201 15.85 -8.29 15.20
N ARG A 202 15.56 -9.36 14.45
CA ARG A 202 15.76 -10.75 14.88
C ARG A 202 17.25 -11.05 15.13
N GLY A 203 18.15 -10.47 14.36
CA GLY A 203 19.59 -10.55 14.53
C GLY A 203 20.16 -9.70 15.67
N GLY A 204 19.31 -9.05 16.47
CA GLY A 204 19.72 -8.22 17.61
C GLY A 204 20.12 -6.78 17.26
N TYR A 205 19.86 -6.32 16.03
CA TYR A 205 20.10 -4.93 15.67
C TYR A 205 19.12 -3.98 16.36
N ASN A 206 19.63 -2.85 16.82
CA ASN A 206 18.80 -1.83 17.45
C ASN A 206 18.23 -0.83 16.41
N LEU A 207 17.26 -0.04 16.81
CA LEU A 207 16.61 0.97 15.97
C LEU A 207 17.60 1.96 15.31
N ASN A 208 18.73 2.26 15.94
CA ASN A 208 19.71 3.19 15.37
C ASN A 208 20.37 2.68 14.08
N LEU A 209 20.53 1.36 13.96
CA LEU A 209 21.02 0.75 12.73
C LEU A 209 19.93 0.73 11.65
N LEU A 210 18.67 0.50 12.03
CA LEU A 210 17.54 0.53 11.11
C LEU A 210 17.31 1.91 10.49
N ARG A 211 17.68 3.00 11.18
CA ARG A 211 17.64 4.37 10.66
C ARG A 211 18.53 4.60 9.43
N LYS A 212 19.44 3.69 9.11
CA LYS A 212 20.29 3.78 7.92
C LYS A 212 19.66 3.15 6.68
N LEU A 213 18.58 2.40 6.85
CA LEU A 213 17.90 1.73 5.73
C LEU A 213 17.24 2.76 4.81
N PRO A 214 17.21 2.50 3.50
CA PRO A 214 16.38 3.28 2.57
C PRO A 214 14.91 3.23 2.95
N GLN A 215 14.14 4.20 2.50
CA GLN A 215 12.67 4.26 2.65
C GLN A 215 12.20 4.36 4.10
N VAL A 216 13.07 4.79 5.01
CA VAL A 216 12.78 4.99 6.42
C VAL A 216 12.80 6.48 6.74
N ALA A 217 11.89 6.93 7.60
CA ALA A 217 11.95 8.23 8.21
C ALA A 217 11.95 8.11 9.74
N TYR A 218 12.63 9.02 10.43
CA TYR A 218 12.82 8.98 11.88
C TYR A 218 13.13 10.35 12.45
N LEU A 219 13.01 10.48 13.77
CA LEU A 219 13.43 11.67 14.51
C LEU A 219 14.88 11.54 14.96
N ALA A 220 15.69 12.56 14.68
CA ALA A 220 17.10 12.65 15.02
C ALA A 220 17.40 13.85 15.93
N ALA A 221 18.40 13.72 16.81
CA ALA A 221 19.00 14.82 17.51
C ALA A 221 20.07 15.52 16.64
N ARG A 222 20.45 16.77 16.97
CA ARG A 222 21.43 17.57 16.20
C ARG A 222 22.72 16.80 15.89
N LYS A 223 23.31 16.13 16.87
CA LYS A 223 24.54 15.34 16.69
C LYS A 223 24.44 14.25 15.63
N GLN A 224 23.26 13.67 15.43
CA GLN A 224 23.03 12.62 14.44
C GLN A 224 22.98 13.19 13.02
N ILE A 225 22.59 14.46 12.85
CA ILE A 225 22.57 15.11 11.53
C ILE A 225 23.98 15.32 10.97
N GLU A 226 24.97 15.53 11.83
CA GLU A 226 26.37 15.71 11.44
C GLU A 226 26.96 14.44 10.81
N THR A 227 26.43 13.27 11.15
CA THR A 227 26.87 11.96 10.64
C THR A 227 26.13 11.49 9.39
N LEU A 228 25.15 12.28 8.91
CA LEU A 228 24.42 11.94 7.67
C LEU A 228 25.27 12.14 6.43
N PRO A 229 24.97 11.45 5.33
CA PRO A 229 25.66 11.63 4.04
C PRO A 229 25.66 13.11 3.62
N GLU A 230 26.73 13.54 2.92
CA GLU A 230 26.82 14.90 2.37
C GLU A 230 25.69 15.20 1.37
N ASN A 231 25.23 14.19 0.62
CA ASN A 231 24.08 14.30 -0.26
C ASN A 231 22.76 14.37 0.54
N ARG A 232 22.57 15.46 1.28
CA ARG A 232 21.35 15.76 2.04
C ARG A 232 20.81 17.12 1.68
N ILE A 233 19.53 17.27 1.70
CA ILE A 233 18.80 18.53 1.45
C ILE A 233 18.15 18.97 2.76
N MET A 234 18.57 20.14 3.25
CA MET A 234 17.91 20.79 4.39
C MET A 234 16.64 21.48 3.90
N LEU A 235 15.51 21.08 4.47
CA LEU A 235 14.23 21.74 4.31
C LEU A 235 14.11 22.95 5.24
N HIS A 236 13.19 23.85 4.93
CA HIS A 236 12.78 24.87 5.90
C HIS A 236 12.12 24.21 7.09
N SER A 237 12.32 24.75 8.30
CA SER A 237 11.74 24.20 9.52
C SER A 237 10.21 24.32 9.53
N PHE A 238 9.57 23.47 10.35
CA PHE A 238 8.14 23.54 10.60
C PHE A 238 7.70 24.95 11.04
N GLU A 239 8.43 25.56 11.98
CA GLU A 239 8.11 26.89 12.53
C GLU A 239 8.25 28.00 11.49
N ARG A 240 9.19 27.85 10.54
CA ARG A 240 9.31 28.76 9.41
C ARG A 240 8.15 28.58 8.44
N CYS A 241 7.78 27.36 8.13
CA CYS A 241 6.64 27.07 7.24
C CYS A 241 5.31 27.58 7.80
N LEU A 242 5.12 27.59 9.13
CA LEU A 242 3.95 28.17 9.78
C LEU A 242 3.82 29.69 9.53
N LYS A 243 4.96 30.39 9.42
CA LYS A 243 5.01 31.87 9.25
C LYS A 243 5.14 32.29 7.79
N ASP A 244 5.63 31.41 6.93
CA ASP A 244 5.99 31.73 5.55
C ASP A 244 5.48 30.63 4.60
N LYS A 245 4.36 30.91 3.91
CA LYS A 245 3.77 29.99 2.92
C LYS A 245 4.72 29.69 1.76
N LYS A 246 5.64 30.62 1.42
CA LYS A 246 6.62 30.41 0.35
C LYS A 246 7.64 29.35 0.77
N ALA A 247 8.11 29.40 2.02
CA ALA A 247 9.00 28.37 2.57
C ALA A 247 8.36 26.97 2.53
N PHE A 248 7.06 26.87 2.85
CA PHE A 248 6.32 25.61 2.71
C PHE A 248 6.23 25.15 1.25
N GLY A 249 5.94 26.06 0.33
CA GLY A 249 5.93 25.76 -1.11
C GLY A 249 7.28 25.30 -1.64
N GLU A 250 8.38 25.91 -1.21
CA GLU A 250 9.75 25.49 -1.56
C GLU A 250 10.09 24.08 -1.02
N ASN A 251 9.66 23.76 0.19
CA ASN A 251 9.79 22.41 0.73
C ASN A 251 9.01 21.39 -0.10
N PHE A 252 7.79 21.73 -0.50
CA PHE A 252 6.97 20.85 -1.36
C PHE A 252 7.68 20.55 -2.69
N VAL A 253 8.24 21.57 -3.36
CA VAL A 253 8.98 21.38 -4.61
C VAL A 253 10.20 20.45 -4.41
N ARG A 254 10.94 20.60 -3.31
CA ARG A 254 12.09 19.74 -3.00
C ARG A 254 11.66 18.29 -2.74
N ILE A 255 10.62 18.10 -1.92
CA ILE A 255 10.08 16.77 -1.60
C ILE A 255 9.56 16.09 -2.85
N GLU A 256 8.80 16.80 -3.70
CA GLU A 256 8.26 16.28 -4.94
C GLU A 256 9.38 15.91 -5.92
N THR A 257 10.40 16.77 -6.05
CA THR A 257 11.56 16.52 -6.91
C THR A 257 12.29 15.24 -6.49
N GLU A 258 12.61 15.11 -5.20
CA GLU A 258 13.35 13.93 -4.69
C GLU A 258 12.51 12.66 -4.72
N SER A 259 11.20 12.74 -4.48
CA SER A 259 10.28 11.59 -4.58
C SER A 259 10.21 11.01 -6.01
N ASN A 260 10.59 11.80 -7.02
CA ASN A 260 10.58 11.40 -8.44
C ASN A 260 11.95 11.02 -9.00
N ARG A 261 12.99 10.94 -8.18
CA ARG A 261 14.33 10.54 -8.57
C ARG A 261 14.63 9.09 -8.23
N MET A 262 15.36 8.39 -9.09
CA MET A 262 15.92 7.08 -8.77
C MET A 262 17.07 7.17 -7.76
N GLN A 263 17.83 8.27 -7.82
CA GLN A 263 18.92 8.59 -6.89
C GLN A 263 18.56 9.85 -6.11
N ALA A 264 17.68 9.69 -5.15
CA ALA A 264 17.21 10.78 -4.32
C ALA A 264 18.19 11.11 -3.19
N ALA A 265 18.16 12.35 -2.73
CA ALA A 265 18.88 12.79 -1.54
C ALA A 265 18.11 12.46 -0.24
N THR A 266 18.84 12.41 0.87
CA THR A 266 18.21 12.42 2.21
C THR A 266 17.62 13.79 2.48
N LEU A 267 16.34 13.85 2.89
CA LEU A 267 15.69 15.10 3.29
C LEU A 267 15.78 15.25 4.82
N VAL A 268 16.04 16.47 5.26
CA VAL A 268 16.16 16.79 6.69
C VAL A 268 15.32 18.03 7.00
N GLU A 269 14.30 17.88 7.84
CA GLU A 269 13.39 18.96 8.24
C GLU A 269 13.57 19.26 9.73
N PRO A 270 14.00 20.47 10.13
CA PRO A 270 14.03 20.86 11.53
C PRO A 270 12.61 21.05 12.10
N VAL A 271 12.39 20.55 13.32
CA VAL A 271 11.13 20.69 14.08
C VAL A 271 11.48 20.85 15.56
N GLY A 272 11.33 22.04 16.11
CA GLY A 272 11.78 22.34 17.48
C GLY A 272 13.29 22.11 17.65
N ASP A 273 13.65 21.29 18.62
CA ASP A 273 15.02 20.87 18.93
C ASP A 273 15.47 19.60 18.19
N ARG A 274 14.57 18.99 17.38
CA ARG A 274 14.78 17.73 16.67
C ARG A 274 14.74 17.93 15.16
N PHE A 275 15.03 16.85 14.46
CA PHE A 275 15.04 16.80 13.01
C PHE A 275 14.28 15.57 12.51
N VAL A 276 13.38 15.75 11.56
CA VAL A 276 12.81 14.67 10.77
C VAL A 276 13.79 14.35 9.67
N VAL A 277 14.31 13.13 9.64
CA VAL A 277 15.17 12.62 8.59
C VAL A 277 14.37 11.66 7.73
N VAL A 278 14.36 11.87 6.41
CA VAL A 278 13.71 11.01 5.44
C VAL A 278 14.79 10.46 4.50
N ASN A 279 15.10 9.19 4.64
CA ASN A 279 16.08 8.53 3.76
C ASN A 279 15.51 8.38 2.34
N PRO A 280 16.37 8.29 1.30
CA PRO A 280 15.90 8.07 -0.07
C PRO A 280 15.10 6.75 -0.18
N PRO A 281 14.18 6.66 -1.17
CA PRO A 281 13.44 5.42 -1.41
C PRO A 281 14.37 4.30 -1.90
N TYR A 282 13.93 3.06 -1.78
CA TYR A 282 14.52 1.97 -2.55
C TYR A 282 14.37 2.25 -4.05
N PRO A 283 15.29 1.74 -4.88
CA PRO A 283 15.02 1.61 -6.31
C PRO A 283 13.72 0.84 -6.55
N SER A 284 13.16 0.96 -7.74
CA SER A 284 11.96 0.19 -8.11
C SER A 284 12.13 -1.29 -7.76
N ILE A 285 11.08 -1.88 -7.21
CA ILE A 285 11.09 -3.31 -6.88
C ILE A 285 11.30 -4.14 -8.15
N SER A 286 12.13 -5.18 -8.07
CA SER A 286 12.35 -6.08 -9.21
C SER A 286 11.10 -6.91 -9.52
N GLU A 287 10.96 -7.40 -10.77
CA GLU A 287 9.90 -8.33 -11.16
C GLU A 287 9.86 -9.54 -10.22
N THR A 288 11.02 -10.15 -9.95
CA THR A 288 11.14 -11.31 -9.04
C THR A 288 10.68 -11.02 -7.62
N ASP A 289 11.05 -9.87 -7.05
CA ASP A 289 10.63 -9.52 -5.68
C ASP A 289 9.13 -9.20 -5.63
N LEU A 290 8.61 -8.58 -6.69
CA LEU A 290 7.18 -8.30 -6.81
C LEU A 290 6.38 -9.60 -6.94
N ASP A 291 6.81 -10.52 -7.79
CA ASP A 291 6.20 -11.84 -7.96
C ASP A 291 6.21 -12.62 -6.64
N ARG A 292 7.33 -12.59 -5.88
CA ARG A 292 7.41 -13.20 -4.56
C ARG A 292 6.37 -12.63 -3.59
N SER A 293 6.17 -11.32 -3.59
CA SER A 293 5.16 -10.67 -2.74
C SER A 293 3.73 -11.13 -3.08
N PHE A 294 3.41 -11.32 -4.37
CA PHE A 294 2.10 -11.81 -4.80
C PHE A 294 1.93 -13.32 -4.67
N ALA A 295 3.02 -14.09 -4.62
CA ALA A 295 3.00 -15.54 -4.45
C ALA A 295 2.76 -15.99 -3.00
N LEU A 296 2.82 -15.10 -2.01
CA LEU A 296 2.58 -15.40 -0.59
C LEU A 296 1.22 -16.10 -0.39
N PRO A 297 1.07 -16.90 0.68
CA PRO A 297 -0.10 -17.78 0.86
C PRO A 297 -1.36 -17.02 1.31
N TYR A 298 -1.79 -16.04 0.52
CA TYR A 298 -3.04 -15.32 0.78
C TYR A 298 -4.24 -16.25 0.59
N THR A 299 -5.17 -16.22 1.54
CA THR A 299 -6.49 -16.87 1.37
C THR A 299 -7.36 -16.12 0.36
N ARG A 300 -7.08 -14.85 0.13
CA ARG A 300 -7.88 -13.87 -0.65
C ARG A 300 -9.30 -13.67 -0.11
N LEU A 301 -9.52 -13.98 1.16
CA LEU A 301 -10.83 -13.90 1.84
C LEU A 301 -10.75 -13.01 3.08
N PRO A 302 -11.87 -12.40 3.50
CA PRO A 302 -11.97 -11.78 4.81
C PRO A 302 -11.71 -12.81 5.92
N HIS A 303 -11.16 -12.36 7.04
CA HIS A 303 -10.95 -13.22 8.20
C HIS A 303 -12.30 -13.75 8.73
N PRO A 304 -12.40 -15.02 9.17
CA PRO A 304 -13.65 -15.64 9.64
C PRO A 304 -14.36 -14.89 10.78
N ARG A 305 -13.65 -14.01 11.51
CA ARG A 305 -14.25 -13.15 12.55
C ARG A 305 -15.38 -12.24 12.05
N TYR A 306 -15.47 -12.04 10.73
CA TYR A 306 -16.52 -11.22 10.10
C TYR A 306 -17.72 -12.02 9.62
N ASN A 307 -17.73 -13.35 9.78
CA ASN A 307 -18.88 -14.18 9.42
C ASN A 307 -20.14 -13.67 10.15
N GLY A 308 -21.22 -13.43 9.40
CA GLY A 308 -22.47 -12.91 9.92
C GLY A 308 -22.51 -11.40 10.25
N LYS A 309 -21.42 -10.64 9.94
CA LYS A 309 -21.36 -9.19 10.21
C LYS A 309 -21.64 -8.31 8.98
N GLY A 310 -22.00 -8.92 7.87
CA GLY A 310 -22.21 -8.27 6.58
C GLY A 310 -20.94 -8.20 5.74
N ASP A 311 -21.14 -7.92 4.47
CA ASP A 311 -20.04 -7.85 3.49
C ASP A 311 -19.13 -6.64 3.75
N ILE A 312 -17.87 -6.75 3.33
CA ILE A 312 -16.92 -5.63 3.35
C ILE A 312 -16.90 -5.05 1.93
N PRO A 313 -17.45 -3.84 1.69
CA PRO A 313 -17.64 -3.32 0.33
C PRO A 313 -16.34 -3.24 -0.48
N ALA A 314 -15.25 -2.82 0.12
CA ALA A 314 -13.93 -2.77 -0.54
C ALA A 314 -13.47 -4.15 -1.01
N TYR A 315 -13.73 -5.21 -0.25
CA TYR A 315 -13.42 -6.57 -0.65
C TYR A 315 -14.31 -7.02 -1.83
N GLU A 316 -15.60 -6.76 -1.76
CA GLU A 316 -16.54 -7.14 -2.83
C GLU A 316 -16.14 -6.55 -4.19
N MET A 317 -15.61 -5.32 -4.20
CA MET A 317 -15.12 -4.67 -5.43
C MET A 317 -13.90 -5.38 -6.04
N ILE A 318 -13.01 -5.95 -5.21
CA ILE A 318 -11.68 -6.38 -5.68
C ILE A 318 -11.45 -7.89 -5.57
N LYS A 319 -12.36 -8.65 -4.98
CA LYS A 319 -12.15 -10.09 -4.68
C LYS A 319 -11.71 -10.92 -5.87
N PHE A 320 -12.14 -10.56 -7.08
CA PHE A 320 -11.76 -11.22 -8.33
C PHE A 320 -10.96 -10.29 -9.25
N SER A 321 -10.23 -9.33 -8.68
CA SER A 321 -9.28 -8.50 -9.42
C SER A 321 -7.87 -9.06 -9.34
N VAL A 322 -7.05 -8.73 -10.35
CA VAL A 322 -5.64 -9.09 -10.42
C VAL A 322 -4.83 -7.83 -10.73
N ASN A 323 -3.89 -7.53 -9.85
CA ASN A 323 -3.03 -6.37 -10.01
C ASN A 323 -1.77 -6.77 -10.80
N LEU A 324 -1.50 -6.08 -11.91
CA LEU A 324 -0.44 -6.41 -12.85
C LEU A 324 0.90 -5.72 -12.53
N HIS A 325 0.85 -4.56 -11.89
CA HIS A 325 2.03 -3.73 -11.62
C HIS A 325 1.80 -2.79 -10.44
N ARG A 326 2.87 -2.21 -9.94
CA ARG A 326 2.89 -1.09 -8.98
C ARG A 326 3.56 0.11 -9.59
N GLY A 327 3.32 1.30 -9.02
CA GLY A 327 3.82 2.56 -9.51
C GLY A 327 2.96 3.16 -10.61
N CYS A 328 3.06 4.47 -10.79
CA CYS A 328 2.33 5.22 -11.81
C CYS A 328 3.09 6.49 -12.18
N PHE A 329 3.45 6.63 -13.44
CA PHE A 329 4.15 7.80 -13.97
C PHE A 329 3.20 8.91 -14.46
N GLY A 330 1.93 8.85 -14.10
CA GLY A 330 0.93 9.87 -14.49
C GLY A 330 1.19 11.24 -13.87
N GLY A 331 1.57 11.29 -12.59
CA GLY A 331 1.86 12.54 -11.88
C GLY A 331 0.66 13.47 -11.75
N CYS A 332 -0.55 12.92 -11.64
CA CYS A 332 -1.79 13.70 -11.50
C CYS A 332 -1.79 14.44 -10.16
N SER A 333 -2.09 15.73 -10.16
CA SER A 333 -2.00 16.60 -8.97
C SER A 333 -2.95 16.21 -7.83
N PHE A 334 -4.04 15.51 -8.12
CA PHE A 334 -5.01 15.03 -7.13
C PHE A 334 -4.71 13.62 -6.60
N CYS A 335 -3.76 12.91 -7.22
CA CYS A 335 -3.56 11.48 -6.96
C CYS A 335 -2.30 11.22 -6.14
N THR A 336 -2.44 10.47 -5.06
CA THR A 336 -1.34 10.11 -4.16
C THR A 336 -0.63 8.80 -4.53
N ILE A 337 -1.05 8.11 -5.58
CA ILE A 337 -0.47 6.82 -5.97
C ILE A 337 1.01 6.96 -6.30
N SER A 338 1.40 7.94 -7.12
CA SER A 338 2.81 8.16 -7.47
C SER A 338 3.65 8.59 -6.25
N ALA A 339 3.06 9.36 -5.32
CA ALA A 339 3.73 9.77 -4.08
C ALA A 339 3.93 8.61 -3.09
N HIS A 340 3.06 7.59 -3.13
CA HIS A 340 3.13 6.42 -2.24
C HIS A 340 3.81 5.21 -2.89
N GLN A 341 3.41 4.82 -4.10
CA GLN A 341 3.97 3.66 -4.80
C GLN A 341 5.21 3.99 -5.64
N GLY A 342 5.49 5.27 -5.86
CA GLY A 342 6.55 5.75 -6.73
C GLY A 342 6.10 5.97 -8.18
N LYS A 343 6.89 6.74 -8.91
CA LYS A 343 6.69 7.04 -10.33
C LYS A 343 7.05 5.86 -11.23
N PHE A 344 8.05 5.09 -10.86
CA PHE A 344 8.57 4.03 -11.71
C PHE A 344 7.72 2.77 -11.60
N VAL A 345 7.25 2.31 -12.76
CA VAL A 345 6.40 1.14 -12.84
C VAL A 345 7.23 -0.13 -12.69
N SER A 346 6.84 -0.99 -11.78
CA SER A 346 7.35 -2.36 -11.62
C SER A 346 6.24 -3.34 -11.95
N SER A 347 6.44 -4.18 -12.95
CA SER A 347 5.45 -5.12 -13.44
C SER A 347 5.74 -6.54 -12.97
N ARG A 348 4.68 -7.30 -12.77
CA ARG A 348 4.76 -8.74 -12.50
C ARG A 348 5.10 -9.52 -13.76
N SER A 349 5.68 -10.69 -13.60
CA SER A 349 5.83 -11.64 -14.71
C SER A 349 4.46 -12.14 -15.16
N GLU A 350 4.38 -12.57 -16.42
CA GLU A 350 3.16 -13.18 -16.96
C GLU A 350 2.77 -14.42 -16.16
N GLU A 351 3.74 -15.28 -15.81
CA GLU A 351 3.48 -16.52 -15.08
C GLU A 351 2.91 -16.24 -13.68
N SER A 352 3.44 -15.25 -12.97
CA SER A 352 2.89 -14.81 -11.68
C SER A 352 1.41 -14.40 -11.79
N VAL A 353 1.06 -13.67 -12.86
CA VAL A 353 -0.33 -13.25 -13.11
C VAL A 353 -1.22 -14.46 -13.45
N LEU A 354 -0.76 -15.35 -14.36
CA LEU A 354 -1.51 -16.53 -14.76
C LEU A 354 -1.73 -17.49 -13.58
N ASP A 355 -0.73 -17.66 -12.70
CA ASP A 355 -0.88 -18.48 -11.49
C ASP A 355 -1.91 -17.90 -10.52
N GLU A 356 -1.92 -16.59 -10.36
CA GLU A 356 -2.94 -15.95 -9.54
C GLU A 356 -4.34 -16.14 -10.13
N VAL A 357 -4.50 -16.00 -11.44
CA VAL A 357 -5.78 -16.27 -12.10
C VAL A 357 -6.21 -17.73 -11.94
N ARG A 358 -5.29 -18.69 -12.06
CA ARG A 358 -5.58 -20.13 -11.81
C ARG A 358 -6.08 -20.36 -10.36
N LYS A 359 -5.52 -19.62 -9.37
CA LYS A 359 -6.03 -19.65 -7.99
C LYS A 359 -7.42 -19.05 -7.88
N LEU A 360 -7.67 -17.92 -8.54
CA LEU A 360 -8.99 -17.26 -8.57
C LEU A 360 -10.10 -18.18 -9.13
N THR A 361 -9.81 -18.95 -10.18
CA THR A 361 -10.83 -19.88 -10.77
C THR A 361 -11.30 -20.94 -9.77
N ARG A 362 -10.59 -21.14 -8.66
CA ARG A 362 -10.92 -22.12 -7.61
C ARG A 362 -11.57 -21.46 -6.38
N MET A 363 -11.66 -20.14 -6.35
CA MET A 363 -12.24 -19.42 -5.20
C MET A 363 -13.75 -19.59 -5.09
N PRO A 364 -14.29 -19.60 -3.86
CA PRO A 364 -15.74 -19.60 -3.66
C PRO A 364 -16.42 -18.44 -4.40
N GLY A 365 -17.52 -18.72 -5.08
CA GLY A 365 -18.32 -17.71 -5.77
C GLY A 365 -17.73 -17.17 -7.08
N PHE A 366 -16.59 -17.68 -7.55
CA PHE A 366 -16.06 -17.29 -8.87
C PHE A 366 -16.95 -17.86 -10.00
N LYS A 367 -17.47 -16.98 -10.84
CA LYS A 367 -18.38 -17.31 -11.94
C LYS A 367 -17.73 -17.25 -13.33
N GLY A 368 -16.39 -17.19 -13.37
CA GLY A 368 -15.62 -17.08 -14.62
C GLY A 368 -15.29 -15.65 -15.05
N TYR A 369 -15.59 -14.66 -14.22
CA TYR A 369 -15.36 -13.26 -14.55
C TYR A 369 -14.31 -12.63 -13.66
N ILE A 370 -13.24 -12.09 -14.27
CA ILE A 370 -12.25 -11.26 -13.59
C ILE A 370 -12.77 -9.83 -13.64
N SER A 371 -12.96 -9.22 -12.46
CA SER A 371 -13.57 -7.89 -12.34
C SER A 371 -12.64 -6.76 -12.76
N ASP A 372 -11.33 -6.95 -12.59
CA ASP A 372 -10.30 -6.01 -13.02
C ASP A 372 -8.98 -6.75 -13.26
N LEU A 373 -8.46 -6.66 -14.47
CA LEU A 373 -7.11 -7.08 -14.82
C LEU A 373 -6.29 -5.84 -15.14
N GLY A 374 -5.78 -5.18 -14.09
CA GLY A 374 -5.23 -3.84 -14.21
C GLY A 374 -4.20 -3.48 -13.14
N GLY A 375 -4.19 -2.23 -12.73
CA GLY A 375 -3.22 -1.71 -11.76
C GLY A 375 -3.55 -0.28 -11.34
N PRO A 376 -2.61 0.45 -10.73
CA PRO A 376 -2.78 1.85 -10.37
C PRO A 376 -3.25 2.73 -11.54
N SER A 377 -2.83 2.35 -12.75
CA SER A 377 -3.39 2.79 -14.02
C SER A 377 -3.45 1.56 -14.93
N ALA A 378 -4.60 1.27 -15.52
CA ALA A 378 -4.86 -0.03 -16.17
C ALA A 378 -3.83 -0.41 -17.25
N ASN A 379 -3.31 0.56 -17.99
CA ASN A 379 -2.50 0.36 -19.18
C ASN A 379 -1.02 0.76 -19.04
N MET A 380 -0.42 0.58 -17.86
CA MET A 380 1.00 0.86 -17.66
C MET A 380 1.86 -0.41 -17.50
N TYR A 381 1.29 -1.59 -17.71
CA TYR A 381 2.01 -2.86 -17.61
C TYR A 381 3.22 -2.91 -18.55
N ARG A 382 4.40 -3.23 -18.01
CA ARG A 382 5.70 -3.29 -18.72
C ARG A 382 6.10 -1.99 -19.42
N MET A 383 5.57 -0.85 -18.99
CA MET A 383 5.98 0.45 -19.49
C MET A 383 7.06 1.08 -18.61
N GLY A 384 7.96 1.83 -19.25
CA GLY A 384 9.06 2.50 -18.57
C GLY A 384 9.98 3.23 -19.56
N GLY A 385 11.09 3.75 -19.07
CA GLY A 385 12.08 4.40 -19.95
C GLY A 385 12.86 3.40 -20.79
N ARG A 386 13.01 3.67 -22.09
CA ARG A 386 13.84 2.87 -23.00
C ARG A 386 15.32 2.94 -22.65
N ASN A 387 15.79 4.09 -22.20
CA ASN A 387 17.13 4.32 -21.71
C ASN A 387 17.10 4.67 -20.22
N GLU A 388 17.52 3.70 -19.38
CA GLU A 388 17.54 3.84 -17.93
C GLU A 388 18.46 4.96 -17.43
N ALA A 389 19.61 5.18 -18.12
CA ALA A 389 20.56 6.23 -17.73
C ALA A 389 19.93 7.63 -17.79
N LEU A 390 19.00 7.87 -18.72
CA LEU A 390 18.21 9.10 -18.76
C LEU A 390 17.23 9.16 -17.61
N CYS A 391 16.58 8.04 -17.27
CA CYS A 391 15.64 7.98 -16.15
C CYS A 391 16.34 8.20 -14.80
N ARG A 392 17.56 7.70 -14.62
CA ARG A 392 18.35 7.91 -13.39
C ARG A 392 18.59 9.38 -13.06
N LYS A 393 18.74 10.23 -14.09
CA LYS A 393 18.96 11.68 -13.96
C LYS A 393 17.66 12.49 -13.93
N CYS A 394 16.51 11.86 -14.21
CA CYS A 394 15.24 12.52 -14.38
C CYS A 394 14.61 12.89 -13.03
N SER A 395 14.15 14.14 -12.93
CA SER A 395 13.39 14.66 -11.77
C SER A 395 11.95 15.07 -12.11
N ARG A 396 11.49 14.82 -13.36
CA ARG A 396 10.11 15.18 -13.76
C ARG A 396 9.09 14.38 -12.94
N PRO A 397 8.03 15.00 -12.45
CA PRO A 397 6.99 14.30 -11.69
C PRO A 397 6.11 13.39 -12.58
N SER A 398 6.05 13.67 -13.89
CA SER A 398 5.25 12.92 -14.85
C SER A 398 6.06 12.55 -16.10
N CYS A 399 5.81 11.35 -16.64
CA CYS A 399 6.30 10.96 -17.97
C CYS A 399 5.30 11.29 -19.09
N ILE A 400 4.13 11.81 -18.74
CA ILE A 400 3.04 12.10 -19.66
C ILE A 400 2.83 13.62 -19.81
N TYR A 401 2.90 14.37 -18.72
CA TYR A 401 2.64 15.80 -18.68
C TYR A 401 3.94 16.62 -18.51
N PRO A 402 4.10 17.82 -19.14
CA PRO A 402 3.17 18.48 -20.08
C PRO A 402 3.17 17.87 -21.47
N SER A 403 4.07 16.95 -21.75
CA SER A 403 4.14 16.20 -23.01
C SER A 403 4.68 14.80 -22.75
N LEU A 404 4.28 13.85 -23.59
CA LEU A 404 4.77 12.48 -23.53
C LEU A 404 6.31 12.46 -23.61
N CYS A 405 6.93 11.77 -22.66
CA CYS A 405 8.38 11.66 -22.61
C CYS A 405 8.90 10.85 -23.80
N ARG A 406 9.83 11.43 -24.57
CA ARG A 406 10.43 10.75 -25.74
C ARG A 406 11.17 9.45 -25.38
N ASN A 407 11.60 9.33 -24.13
CA ASN A 407 12.24 8.12 -23.61
C ASN A 407 11.24 7.07 -23.13
N LEU A 408 9.94 7.36 -23.08
CA LEU A 408 8.94 6.42 -22.60
C LEU A 408 8.65 5.33 -23.65
N ASN A 409 8.73 4.07 -23.23
CA ASN A 409 8.13 2.96 -23.93
C ASN A 409 6.66 2.88 -23.53
N ASN A 410 5.75 3.14 -24.45
CA ASN A 410 4.30 3.06 -24.29
C ASN A 410 3.67 1.95 -25.15
N ASP A 411 4.42 0.87 -25.40
CA ASP A 411 3.96 -0.29 -26.16
C ASP A 411 2.95 -1.10 -25.33
N HIS A 412 1.73 -1.24 -25.83
CA HIS A 412 0.66 -1.99 -25.20
C HIS A 412 0.61 -3.49 -25.62
N ARG A 413 1.44 -3.93 -26.56
CA ARG A 413 1.43 -5.32 -27.03
C ARG A 413 1.63 -6.35 -25.91
N PRO A 414 2.58 -6.17 -24.96
CA PRO A 414 2.73 -7.12 -23.87
C PRO A 414 1.46 -7.27 -23.01
N LEU A 415 0.72 -6.17 -22.82
CA LEU A 415 -0.53 -6.17 -22.07
C LEU A 415 -1.64 -6.90 -22.82
N MET A 416 -1.78 -6.65 -24.13
CA MET A 416 -2.76 -7.34 -24.99
C MET A 416 -2.50 -8.85 -25.04
N GLU A 417 -1.23 -9.26 -25.12
CA GLU A 417 -0.85 -10.68 -25.10
C GLU A 417 -1.23 -11.34 -23.77
N LEU A 418 -0.98 -10.64 -22.66
CA LEU A 418 -1.37 -11.10 -21.33
C LEU A 418 -2.88 -11.26 -21.20
N TYR A 419 -3.68 -10.30 -21.68
CA TYR A 419 -5.14 -10.40 -21.70
C TYR A 419 -5.61 -11.64 -22.43
N ARG A 420 -5.09 -11.89 -23.63
CA ARG A 420 -5.45 -13.06 -24.43
C ARG A 420 -5.05 -14.39 -23.77
N LYS A 421 -3.89 -14.42 -23.08
CA LYS A 421 -3.46 -15.59 -22.30
C LYS A 421 -4.39 -15.86 -21.12
N VAL A 422 -4.79 -14.82 -20.40
CA VAL A 422 -5.72 -14.92 -19.27
C VAL A 422 -7.08 -15.43 -19.72
N ASP A 423 -7.64 -14.88 -20.80
CA ASP A 423 -8.96 -15.26 -21.30
C ASP A 423 -9.01 -16.72 -21.86
N ARG A 424 -7.84 -17.30 -22.19
CA ARG A 424 -7.73 -18.71 -22.59
C ARG A 424 -7.61 -19.69 -21.42
N LEU A 425 -7.47 -19.21 -20.18
CA LEU A 425 -7.35 -20.09 -19.03
C LEU A 425 -8.67 -20.80 -18.73
N ALA A 426 -8.57 -22.10 -18.44
CA ALA A 426 -9.72 -22.90 -18.07
C ALA A 426 -10.43 -22.32 -16.84
N GLY A 427 -11.73 -22.09 -16.95
CA GLY A 427 -12.56 -21.48 -15.92
C GLY A 427 -12.72 -19.97 -16.03
N VAL A 428 -11.97 -19.28 -16.89
CA VAL A 428 -12.17 -17.88 -17.23
C VAL A 428 -13.11 -17.78 -18.42
N LYS A 429 -14.17 -17.01 -18.27
CA LYS A 429 -15.12 -16.68 -19.37
C LYS A 429 -14.79 -15.33 -19.99
N LYS A 430 -14.37 -14.37 -19.15
CA LYS A 430 -14.02 -13.02 -19.58
C LYS A 430 -13.24 -12.29 -18.51
N SER A 431 -12.27 -11.47 -18.90
CA SER A 431 -11.60 -10.50 -18.05
C SER A 431 -12.05 -9.09 -18.38
N PHE A 432 -12.26 -8.27 -17.35
CA PHE A 432 -12.63 -6.87 -17.49
C PHE A 432 -11.51 -5.96 -16.99
N ILE A 433 -11.55 -4.70 -17.43
CA ILE A 433 -10.72 -3.62 -16.94
C ILE A 433 -11.61 -2.70 -16.12
N GLY A 434 -11.44 -2.74 -14.79
CA GLY A 434 -12.15 -1.89 -13.84
C GLY A 434 -11.37 -0.65 -13.43
N SER A 435 -10.04 -0.67 -13.60
CA SER A 435 -9.13 0.45 -13.35
C SER A 435 -9.21 1.52 -14.43
N GLY A 436 -8.75 2.74 -14.12
CA GLY A 436 -8.74 3.84 -15.09
C GLY A 436 -7.68 3.66 -16.17
N ILE A 437 -8.06 3.82 -17.42
CA ILE A 437 -7.17 3.76 -18.58
C ILE A 437 -6.64 5.15 -18.88
N ARG A 438 -5.34 5.27 -19.04
CA ARG A 438 -4.66 6.50 -19.48
C ARG A 438 -4.76 6.62 -21.00
N TYR A 439 -5.72 7.38 -21.46
CA TYR A 439 -5.94 7.64 -22.90
C TYR A 439 -4.85 8.52 -23.51
N ASP A 440 -4.18 9.33 -22.69
CA ASP A 440 -3.04 10.17 -23.10
C ASP A 440 -1.75 9.37 -23.40
N LEU A 441 -1.76 8.06 -23.18
CA LEU A 441 -0.73 7.14 -23.67
C LEU A 441 -1.02 6.64 -25.10
N PHE A 442 -2.20 6.94 -25.66
CA PHE A 442 -2.55 6.49 -27.00
C PHE A 442 -1.93 7.40 -28.05
N GLY A 443 -1.34 6.79 -29.06
CA GLY A 443 -0.91 7.40 -30.30
C GLY A 443 -1.39 6.55 -31.47
N ASP A 444 -0.98 6.88 -32.68
CA ASP A 444 -1.40 6.15 -33.89
C ASP A 444 -1.11 4.63 -33.83
N ASN A 445 -0.07 4.26 -33.11
CA ASN A 445 0.37 2.87 -32.94
C ASN A 445 -0.46 2.06 -31.92
N ASN A 446 -1.44 2.66 -31.23
CA ASN A 446 -2.18 2.02 -30.14
C ASN A 446 -3.67 1.78 -30.48
N ARG A 447 -4.07 1.91 -31.73
CA ARG A 447 -5.45 1.64 -32.18
C ARG A 447 -5.89 0.21 -31.89
N ASP A 448 -4.98 -0.75 -32.05
CA ASP A 448 -5.27 -2.17 -31.79
C ASP A 448 -5.57 -2.41 -30.30
N TYR A 449 -4.82 -1.76 -29.41
CA TYR A 449 -5.08 -1.85 -27.97
C TYR A 449 -6.46 -1.25 -27.61
N LEU A 450 -6.80 -0.08 -28.14
CA LEU A 450 -8.12 0.53 -27.89
C LEU A 450 -9.24 -0.39 -28.37
N ARG A 451 -9.09 -0.97 -29.57
CA ARG A 451 -10.06 -1.93 -30.13
C ARG A 451 -10.18 -3.18 -29.25
N GLU A 452 -9.06 -3.77 -28.82
CA GLU A 452 -9.04 -4.91 -27.90
C GLU A 452 -9.82 -4.63 -26.62
N VAL A 453 -9.53 -3.49 -25.97
CA VAL A 453 -10.20 -3.09 -24.74
C VAL A 453 -11.70 -2.90 -24.93
N VAL A 454 -12.11 -2.13 -25.94
CA VAL A 454 -13.53 -1.78 -26.15
C VAL A 454 -14.34 -3.03 -26.49
N VAL A 455 -13.82 -3.91 -27.32
CA VAL A 455 -14.54 -5.12 -27.77
C VAL A 455 -14.55 -6.20 -26.67
N ASN A 456 -13.43 -6.39 -25.98
CA ASN A 456 -13.25 -7.58 -25.15
C ASN A 456 -13.30 -7.33 -23.65
N HIS A 457 -12.92 -6.13 -23.16
CA HIS A 457 -12.63 -5.92 -21.72
C HIS A 457 -13.47 -4.85 -21.02
N VAL A 458 -14.46 -4.27 -21.68
CA VAL A 458 -15.39 -3.29 -21.08
C VAL A 458 -16.63 -4.00 -20.56
N SER A 459 -16.95 -3.78 -19.28
CA SER A 459 -18.12 -4.39 -18.60
C SER A 459 -19.38 -3.51 -18.64
N GLY A 460 -19.43 -2.49 -19.49
CA GLY A 460 -20.54 -1.54 -19.60
C GLY A 460 -20.08 -0.09 -19.66
N ARG A 461 -19.08 0.30 -18.85
CA ARG A 461 -18.50 1.66 -18.87
C ARG A 461 -16.99 1.57 -18.98
N LEU A 462 -16.41 2.30 -19.95
CA LEU A 462 -14.98 2.50 -20.02
C LEU A 462 -14.59 3.53 -18.93
N LYS A 463 -13.71 3.14 -18.02
CA LYS A 463 -13.12 4.05 -17.04
C LYS A 463 -11.85 4.65 -17.61
N VAL A 464 -11.75 5.95 -17.61
CA VAL A 464 -10.55 6.72 -18.03
C VAL A 464 -9.97 7.45 -16.84
N ALA A 465 -8.65 7.65 -16.84
CA ALA A 465 -7.90 8.33 -15.80
C ALA A 465 -7.31 9.66 -16.32
#